data_a7faed5e4d87bacd2bbd98569af40ae0
#
_entry.id   a7faed5e4d87bacd2bbd98569af40ae0
#
_cell.length_a   1.000
_cell.length_b   1.000
_cell.length_c   1.000
_cell.angle_alpha   90.00
_cell.angle_beta   90.00
_cell.angle_gamma   90.00
#
_symmetry.space_group_name_H-M   'P 1'
#
loop_
_entity.id
_entity.type
_entity.pdbx_description
1 polymer ?
#
loop_
_entity_poly.entity_id
_entity_poly.type
_entity_poly.pdbx_seq_one_letter_code
_entity_poly.pdbx_strand_id
1 'polypeptide(L)'
;MAPDNRHCVFQYSREWLADGFSVSPLELPLRQDLFIAQKDSFAGNFGIFDDSIPDGYGRYLLSRLLRKQGIDASALTPVQMLSIVGKSGMGALAYLPETFVGEDKALPELDELQDLAFNVLSEKSDKDEDVLYFNSGNSGGCRPKCLMKDDEGEWLVKFRHVYDPAGFGKMEYDYNVAAAACGIEVPEFKLIDNKYFASKRFDIRDGERLHVATAGALLGLSLNELTMDYRNLLHLTGFLTQDPVQVEQQFRRMVFNVIAENKDDHPKNFSFICEAGAWRISPAYDLTLCREGYRGEHATSVMGNGLPTKADLIDAGTDIKIPESRCREIIEEIAATCESLLKQ
;
A
#
# COMPACT_ATOMS: atom_id res chain seq x y z
N MET A 1 13.08 15.60 15.72
CA MET A 1 12.95 14.65 16.87
C MET A 1 12.61 15.40 18.12
N ALA A 2 11.82 14.82 19.02
CA ALA A 2 11.62 15.33 20.37
C ALA A 2 12.93 15.27 21.19
N PRO A 3 13.01 15.95 22.37
CA PRO A 3 14.23 15.95 23.19
C PRO A 3 14.70 14.55 23.66
N ASP A 4 13.82 13.57 23.65
CA ASP A 4 14.14 12.16 24.00
C ASP A 4 14.85 11.40 22.86
N ASN A 5 14.96 12.01 21.65
CA ASN A 5 15.46 11.40 20.42
C ASN A 5 14.73 10.13 19.96
N ARG A 6 13.53 9.86 20.49
CA ARG A 6 12.71 8.69 20.17
C ARG A 6 11.52 9.03 19.31
N HIS A 7 10.90 10.20 19.55
CA HIS A 7 9.66 10.59 18.89
C HIS A 7 9.89 11.70 17.87
N CYS A 8 9.24 11.56 16.72
CA CYS A 8 9.18 12.62 15.71
C CYS A 8 8.31 13.76 16.18
N VAL A 9 8.66 14.96 15.73
CA VAL A 9 7.90 16.19 15.98
C VAL A 9 7.54 16.79 14.64
N PHE A 10 6.30 17.23 14.50
CA PHE A 10 5.78 17.85 13.29
C PHE A 10 5.03 19.14 13.62
N GLN A 11 5.14 20.11 12.75
CA GLN A 11 4.37 21.34 12.79
C GLN A 11 4.13 21.83 11.36
N TYR A 12 2.91 22.23 11.07
CA TYR A 12 2.60 22.90 9.78
C TYR A 12 3.26 24.26 9.68
N SER A 13 3.77 24.62 8.49
CA SER A 13 4.21 25.98 8.23
C SER A 13 3.01 26.94 8.18
N ARG A 14 3.27 28.23 8.35
CA ARG A 14 2.21 29.25 8.30
C ARG A 14 1.55 29.33 6.92
N GLU A 15 2.35 29.16 5.87
CA GLU A 15 1.87 29.15 4.49
C GLU A 15 0.94 27.96 4.26
N TRP A 16 1.31 26.78 4.73
CA TRP A 16 0.47 25.57 4.61
C TRP A 16 -0.82 25.68 5.43
N LEU A 17 -0.77 26.35 6.59
CA LEU A 17 -1.98 26.60 7.39
C LEU A 17 -2.99 27.51 6.72
N ALA A 18 -2.55 28.41 5.83
CA ALA A 18 -3.42 29.32 5.11
C ALA A 18 -4.19 28.65 3.96
N ASP A 19 -3.49 27.84 3.15
CA ASP A 19 -4.04 27.34 1.88
C ASP A 19 -3.93 25.79 1.73
N GLY A 20 -3.33 25.10 2.72
CA GLY A 20 -3.11 23.67 2.69
C GLY A 20 -4.28 22.87 3.26
N PHE A 21 -4.02 21.59 3.47
CA PHE A 21 -4.97 20.63 4.05
C PHE A 21 -4.28 19.76 5.10
N SER A 22 -5.07 19.03 5.90
CA SER A 22 -4.54 18.04 6.84
C SER A 22 -3.97 16.84 6.08
N VAL A 23 -2.68 16.55 6.26
CA VAL A 23 -2.03 15.37 5.63
C VAL A 23 -2.45 14.05 6.29
N SER A 24 -2.99 14.10 7.51
CA SER A 24 -3.55 12.96 8.26
C SER A 24 -4.64 13.49 9.20
N PRO A 25 -5.92 13.47 8.80
CA PRO A 25 -6.99 14.13 9.56
C PRO A 25 -7.14 13.66 11.00
N LEU A 26 -6.83 12.39 11.28
CA LEU A 26 -6.96 11.82 12.62
C LEU A 26 -5.76 12.12 13.52
N GLU A 27 -4.54 12.15 12.96
CA GLU A 27 -3.30 12.28 13.73
C GLU A 27 -2.73 13.71 13.66
N LEU A 28 -2.83 14.37 12.52
CA LEU A 28 -2.26 15.69 12.23
C LEU A 28 -3.33 16.64 11.68
N PRO A 29 -4.38 16.98 12.45
CA PRO A 29 -5.38 17.95 12.00
C PRO A 29 -4.72 19.30 11.65
N LEU A 30 -5.28 20.01 10.63
CA LEU A 30 -4.71 21.28 10.16
C LEU A 30 -4.90 22.39 11.20
N ARG A 31 -3.91 22.57 12.05
CA ARG A 31 -3.89 23.62 13.08
C ARG A 31 -2.45 23.96 13.51
N GLN A 32 -2.29 25.14 14.11
CA GLN A 32 -0.98 25.63 14.54
C GLN A 32 -0.58 25.01 15.88
N ASP A 33 -0.30 23.71 15.86
CA ASP A 33 0.17 22.97 17.04
C ASP A 33 1.53 22.31 16.76
N LEU A 34 2.24 22.02 17.83
CA LEU A 34 3.40 21.13 17.78
C LEU A 34 2.90 19.71 18.09
N PHE A 35 2.89 18.86 17.07
CA PHE A 35 2.52 17.46 17.20
C PHE A 35 3.75 16.63 17.58
N ILE A 36 3.58 15.72 18.52
CA ILE A 36 4.61 14.77 18.92
C ILE A 36 4.04 13.37 18.69
N ALA A 37 4.74 12.54 17.92
CA ALA A 37 4.33 11.16 17.70
C ALA A 37 4.27 10.41 19.03
N GLN A 38 3.14 9.79 19.34
CA GLN A 38 2.87 9.20 20.65
C GLN A 38 2.92 7.68 20.65
N LYS A 39 2.94 7.06 19.45
CA LYS A 39 2.85 5.61 19.31
C LYS A 39 4.21 5.00 18.98
N ASP A 40 4.57 3.96 19.70
CA ASP A 40 5.74 3.13 19.37
C ASP A 40 5.52 2.28 18.12
N SER A 41 4.28 2.16 17.62
CA SER A 41 3.90 1.36 16.46
C SER A 41 4.71 1.65 15.20
N PHE A 42 5.17 2.89 15.04
CA PHE A 42 5.99 3.34 13.90
C PHE A 42 7.39 3.77 14.33
N ALA A 43 7.95 3.12 15.35
CA ALA A 43 9.24 3.48 15.91
C ALA A 43 9.35 4.97 16.31
N GLY A 44 8.26 5.54 16.81
CA GLY A 44 8.18 6.95 17.20
C GLY A 44 7.97 7.92 16.05
N ASN A 45 7.58 7.45 14.87
CA ASN A 45 7.17 8.27 13.73
C ASN A 45 5.64 8.47 13.71
N PHE A 46 5.16 9.38 12.87
CA PHE A 46 3.76 9.48 12.50
C PHE A 46 3.45 8.46 11.40
N GLY A 47 2.28 7.82 11.45
CA GLY A 47 1.89 6.81 10.48
C GLY A 47 1.95 7.30 9.03
N ILE A 48 1.51 8.54 8.77
CA ILE A 48 1.53 9.13 7.43
C ILE A 48 2.96 9.30 6.87
N PHE A 49 3.96 9.55 7.68
CA PHE A 49 5.34 9.62 7.25
C PHE A 49 6.00 8.24 7.19
N ASP A 50 5.55 7.31 8.03
CA ASP A 50 6.00 5.91 7.99
C ASP A 50 5.59 5.20 6.69
N ASP A 51 4.47 5.58 6.09
CA ASP A 51 4.04 5.09 4.77
C ASP A 51 5.07 5.36 3.66
N SER A 52 5.90 6.39 3.82
CA SER A 52 6.97 6.71 2.88
C SER A 52 8.25 5.91 3.11
N ILE A 53 8.42 5.32 4.30
CA ILE A 53 9.61 4.53 4.63
C ILE A 53 9.49 3.15 3.95
N PRO A 54 10.53 2.70 3.24
CA PRO A 54 10.51 1.38 2.60
C PRO A 54 10.19 0.28 3.59
N ASP A 55 9.31 -0.63 3.23
CA ASP A 55 9.06 -1.88 3.93
C ASP A 55 9.43 -3.10 3.06
N GLY A 56 9.29 -4.29 3.58
CA GLY A 56 9.50 -5.53 2.84
C GLY A 56 10.76 -5.53 1.96
N TYR A 57 10.54 -5.65 0.66
CA TYR A 57 11.63 -5.71 -0.33
C TYR A 57 12.48 -4.43 -0.39
N GLY A 58 11.85 -3.27 -0.37
CA GLY A 58 12.57 -1.98 -0.38
C GLY A 58 13.48 -1.81 0.85
N ARG A 59 13.01 -2.17 2.02
CA ARG A 59 13.82 -2.15 3.26
C ARG A 59 14.96 -3.14 3.21
N TYR A 60 14.75 -4.33 2.66
CA TYR A 60 15.80 -5.32 2.47
C TYR A 60 16.94 -4.78 1.60
N LEU A 61 16.61 -4.20 0.44
CA LEU A 61 17.61 -3.59 -0.45
C LEU A 61 18.33 -2.42 0.21
N LEU A 62 17.62 -1.50 0.82
CA LEU A 62 18.20 -0.34 1.51
C LEU A 62 19.15 -0.78 2.64
N SER A 63 18.77 -1.76 3.42
CA SER A 63 19.63 -2.28 4.51
C SER A 63 20.94 -2.84 3.98
N ARG A 64 20.93 -3.51 2.81
CA ARG A 64 22.13 -4.02 2.16
C ARG A 64 23.02 -2.88 1.63
N LEU A 65 22.41 -1.87 1.00
CA LEU A 65 23.16 -0.69 0.50
C LEU A 65 23.84 0.07 1.64
N LEU A 66 23.13 0.32 2.72
CA LEU A 66 23.66 1.01 3.91
C LEU A 66 24.78 0.21 4.56
N ARG A 67 24.64 -1.10 4.66
CA ARG A 67 25.68 -2.00 5.21
C ARG A 67 26.98 -1.91 4.40
N LYS A 68 26.93 -1.80 3.05
CA LYS A 68 28.11 -1.59 2.22
C LYS A 68 28.85 -0.29 2.56
N GLN A 69 28.13 0.70 3.06
CA GLN A 69 28.69 1.98 3.51
C GLN A 69 29.07 1.99 5.00
N GLY A 70 28.98 0.83 5.68
CA GLY A 70 29.27 0.70 7.10
C GLY A 70 28.18 1.28 8.02
N ILE A 71 26.96 1.51 7.49
CA ILE A 71 25.82 2.06 8.22
C ILE A 71 24.87 0.93 8.60
N ASP A 72 24.50 0.85 9.87
CA ASP A 72 23.43 -0.03 10.34
C ASP A 72 22.07 0.66 10.17
N ALA A 73 21.22 0.13 9.30
CA ALA A 73 19.88 0.66 9.06
C ALA A 73 18.99 0.66 10.31
N SER A 74 19.23 -0.27 11.26
CA SER A 74 18.45 -0.35 12.49
C SER A 74 18.80 0.77 13.51
N ALA A 75 19.96 1.42 13.34
CA ALA A 75 20.40 2.53 14.17
C ALA A 75 19.88 3.90 13.69
N LEU A 76 19.29 3.94 12.48
CA LEU A 76 18.78 5.18 11.91
C LEU A 76 17.46 5.58 12.56
N THR A 77 17.33 6.87 12.89
CA THR A 77 16.06 7.44 13.32
C THR A 77 15.06 7.53 12.15
N PRO A 78 13.75 7.58 12.40
CA PRO A 78 12.77 7.79 11.33
C PRO A 78 13.06 9.01 10.47
N VAL A 79 13.50 10.12 11.05
CA VAL A 79 13.84 11.34 10.30
C VAL A 79 15.03 11.12 9.36
N GLN A 80 16.05 10.36 9.78
CA GLN A 80 17.16 9.99 8.90
C GLN A 80 16.70 9.06 7.77
N MET A 81 15.82 8.10 8.07
CA MET A 81 15.23 7.25 7.03
C MET A 81 14.41 8.06 6.03
N LEU A 82 13.60 9.02 6.48
CA LEU A 82 12.85 9.91 5.60
C LEU A 82 13.77 10.78 4.73
N SER A 83 14.91 11.25 5.26
CA SER A 83 15.88 11.99 4.44
C SER A 83 16.51 11.14 3.33
N ILE A 84 16.66 9.83 3.56
CA ILE A 84 17.12 8.88 2.53
C ILE A 84 16.02 8.65 1.48
N VAL A 85 14.76 8.56 1.89
CA VAL A 85 13.62 8.51 0.95
C VAL A 85 13.59 9.74 0.05
N GLY A 86 13.82 10.92 0.62
CA GLY A 86 13.86 12.16 -0.13
C GLY A 86 12.62 12.39 -0.98
N LYS A 87 12.81 12.45 -2.30
CA LYS A 87 11.75 12.65 -3.30
C LYS A 87 11.28 11.35 -3.96
N SER A 88 11.92 10.21 -3.68
CA SER A 88 11.67 8.95 -4.40
C SER A 88 10.47 8.16 -3.87
N GLY A 89 9.82 8.59 -2.78
CA GLY A 89 8.65 7.94 -2.20
C GLY A 89 7.43 7.90 -3.13
N MET A 90 6.47 7.03 -2.83
CA MET A 90 5.13 7.06 -3.45
C MET A 90 4.30 8.21 -2.88
N GLY A 91 3.28 8.66 -3.62
CA GLY A 91 2.47 9.80 -3.22
C GLY A 91 3.18 11.15 -3.30
N ALA A 92 2.60 12.22 -2.76
CA ALA A 92 3.08 13.60 -2.90
C ALA A 92 4.10 14.06 -1.84
N LEU A 93 4.35 13.26 -0.79
CA LEU A 93 5.29 13.66 0.25
C LEU A 93 6.74 13.59 -0.25
N ALA A 94 7.49 14.64 0.04
CA ALA A 94 8.92 14.72 -0.22
C ALA A 94 9.65 15.24 1.02
N TYR A 95 10.84 14.71 1.29
CA TYR A 95 11.58 14.98 2.52
C TYR A 95 12.89 15.69 2.21
N LEU A 96 13.09 16.85 2.82
CA LEU A 96 14.29 17.69 2.65
C LEU A 96 14.94 18.02 4.00
N PRO A 97 16.26 18.10 4.10
CA PRO A 97 17.24 17.84 3.04
C PRO A 97 17.29 16.34 2.68
N GLU A 98 17.56 16.06 1.41
CA GLU A 98 17.68 14.70 0.89
C GLU A 98 19.09 14.16 1.13
N THR A 99 19.17 12.91 1.63
CA THR A 99 20.43 12.18 1.82
C THR A 99 20.50 11.05 0.81
N PHE A 100 21.39 11.18 -0.16
CA PHE A 100 21.54 10.18 -1.22
C PHE A 100 22.42 9.00 -0.78
N VAL A 101 22.00 7.77 -1.06
CA VAL A 101 22.70 6.54 -0.65
C VAL A 101 22.94 5.59 -1.83
N GLY A 102 23.54 6.06 -2.92
CA GLY A 102 23.87 5.20 -4.06
C GLY A 102 23.96 5.96 -5.37
N GLU A 103 24.03 5.23 -6.49
CA GLU A 103 24.08 5.80 -7.83
C GLU A 103 22.78 5.50 -8.58
N ASP A 104 22.24 6.51 -9.24
CA ASP A 104 21.13 6.33 -10.17
C ASP A 104 21.65 5.63 -11.42
N LYS A 105 21.05 4.50 -11.76
CA LYS A 105 21.44 3.68 -12.91
C LYS A 105 20.24 3.51 -13.83
N ALA A 106 20.52 3.40 -15.13
CA ALA A 106 19.51 3.16 -16.14
C ALA A 106 18.71 1.89 -15.82
N LEU A 107 17.41 1.91 -16.15
CA LEU A 107 16.52 0.77 -16.01
C LEU A 107 16.93 -0.33 -17.01
N PRO A 108 17.34 -1.52 -16.55
CA PRO A 108 17.58 -2.66 -17.42
C PRO A 108 16.26 -3.22 -17.99
N GLU A 109 16.37 -4.18 -18.92
CA GLU A 109 15.22 -4.93 -19.41
C GLU A 109 14.55 -5.73 -18.27
N LEU A 110 13.23 -5.97 -18.38
CA LEU A 110 12.45 -6.60 -17.29
C LEU A 110 12.94 -7.99 -16.92
N ASP A 111 13.39 -8.79 -17.90
CA ASP A 111 13.95 -10.12 -17.64
C ASP A 111 15.27 -10.03 -16.86
N GLU A 112 16.13 -9.07 -17.19
CA GLU A 112 17.36 -8.81 -16.46
C GLU A 112 17.09 -8.37 -15.02
N LEU A 113 16.13 -7.45 -14.81
CA LEU A 113 15.71 -7.03 -13.46
C LEU A 113 15.15 -8.19 -12.62
N GLN A 114 14.35 -9.06 -13.25
CA GLN A 114 13.83 -10.25 -12.59
C GLN A 114 14.98 -11.17 -12.15
N ASP A 115 15.97 -11.39 -12.99
CA ASP A 115 17.13 -12.24 -12.70
C ASP A 115 18.02 -11.62 -11.61
N LEU A 116 18.27 -10.31 -11.66
CA LEU A 116 18.96 -9.57 -10.61
C LEU A 116 18.24 -9.69 -9.27
N ALA A 117 16.93 -9.44 -9.25
CA ALA A 117 16.12 -9.56 -8.04
C ALA A 117 16.16 -10.99 -7.47
N PHE A 118 16.09 -11.99 -8.34
CA PHE A 118 16.15 -13.40 -7.94
C PHE A 118 17.52 -13.77 -7.34
N ASN A 119 18.60 -13.27 -7.94
CA ASN A 119 19.96 -13.51 -7.44
C ASN A 119 20.20 -12.84 -6.08
N VAL A 120 19.74 -11.60 -5.91
CA VAL A 120 19.85 -10.87 -4.64
C VAL A 120 19.02 -11.54 -3.54
N LEU A 121 17.77 -11.92 -3.82
CA LEU A 121 16.90 -12.61 -2.87
C LEU A 121 17.38 -14.03 -2.51
N SER A 122 18.07 -14.70 -3.44
CA SER A 122 18.67 -16.02 -3.21
C SER A 122 20.07 -15.95 -2.58
N GLU A 123 20.52 -14.74 -2.19
CA GLU A 123 21.86 -14.48 -1.62
C GLU A 123 23.03 -14.95 -2.52
N LYS A 124 22.80 -15.05 -3.83
CA LYS A 124 23.81 -15.43 -4.83
C LYS A 124 24.63 -14.25 -5.34
N SER A 125 24.15 -13.03 -5.13
CA SER A 125 24.82 -11.79 -5.52
C SER A 125 24.69 -10.76 -4.41
N ASP A 126 25.77 -10.03 -4.18
CA ASP A 126 25.82 -8.82 -3.36
C ASP A 126 26.12 -7.58 -4.22
N LYS A 127 25.88 -7.70 -5.52
CA LYS A 127 26.02 -6.64 -6.51
C LYS A 127 24.63 -6.23 -6.98
N ASP A 128 24.54 -5.02 -7.53
CA ASP A 128 23.35 -4.51 -8.21
C ASP A 128 22.11 -4.24 -7.33
N GLU A 129 22.25 -4.26 -5.98
CA GLU A 129 21.16 -3.83 -5.08
C GLU A 129 20.78 -2.36 -5.31
N ASP A 130 21.74 -1.52 -5.74
CA ASP A 130 21.50 -0.13 -6.10
C ASP A 130 20.57 -0.05 -7.33
N VAL A 131 20.84 -0.82 -8.39
CA VAL A 131 19.95 -0.89 -9.57
C VAL A 131 18.53 -1.24 -9.15
N LEU A 132 18.37 -2.28 -8.33
CA LEU A 132 17.07 -2.73 -7.86
C LEU A 132 16.39 -1.70 -6.96
N TYR A 133 17.12 -1.08 -6.03
CA TYR A 133 16.57 -0.10 -5.10
C TYR A 133 16.10 1.16 -5.81
N PHE A 134 16.92 1.75 -6.68
CA PHE A 134 16.55 2.98 -7.39
C PHE A 134 15.43 2.77 -8.40
N ASN A 135 15.39 1.61 -9.05
CA ASN A 135 14.33 1.29 -10.00
C ASN A 135 13.04 0.76 -9.34
N SER A 136 13.08 0.28 -8.08
CA SER A 136 11.86 -0.13 -7.37
C SER A 136 11.09 1.03 -6.74
N GLY A 137 11.74 2.19 -6.61
CA GLY A 137 11.22 3.27 -5.77
C GLY A 137 11.03 2.80 -4.32
N ASN A 138 10.43 3.65 -3.50
CA ASN A 138 10.04 3.29 -2.13
C ASN A 138 8.60 2.72 -2.09
N SER A 139 8.22 1.92 -3.10
CA SER A 139 6.94 1.23 -3.11
C SER A 139 6.94 0.10 -2.09
N GLY A 140 5.94 0.07 -1.21
CA GLY A 140 5.81 -0.94 -0.16
C GLY A 140 5.62 -2.38 -0.69
N GLY A 141 5.65 -3.34 0.23
CA GLY A 141 5.39 -4.75 -0.02
C GLY A 141 6.64 -5.61 -0.19
N CYS A 142 6.45 -6.94 -0.09
CA CYS A 142 7.54 -7.91 0.01
C CYS A 142 8.07 -8.38 -1.35
N ARG A 143 7.31 -8.23 -2.43
CA ARG A 143 7.72 -8.73 -3.76
C ARG A 143 8.59 -7.75 -4.51
N PRO A 144 9.56 -8.25 -5.30
CA PRO A 144 10.37 -7.41 -6.17
C PRO A 144 9.48 -6.68 -7.18
N LYS A 145 9.85 -5.45 -7.49
CA LYS A 145 9.12 -4.61 -8.43
C LYS A 145 10.01 -3.52 -9.01
N CYS A 146 9.58 -2.90 -10.10
CA CYS A 146 10.21 -1.70 -10.62
C CYS A 146 9.17 -0.67 -11.06
N LEU A 147 9.61 0.57 -11.16
CA LEU A 147 8.87 1.65 -11.78
C LEU A 147 9.32 1.75 -13.24
N MET A 148 8.37 1.74 -14.15
CA MET A 148 8.60 1.85 -15.60
C MET A 148 7.75 3.00 -16.13
N LYS A 149 8.29 3.73 -17.11
CA LYS A 149 7.56 4.78 -17.82
C LYS A 149 7.52 4.45 -19.29
N ASP A 150 6.34 4.55 -19.88
CA ASP A 150 6.12 4.44 -21.32
C ASP A 150 5.19 5.57 -21.82
N ASP A 151 4.74 5.49 -23.09
CA ASP A 151 3.87 6.48 -23.69
C ASP A 151 2.46 6.52 -23.07
N GLU A 152 2.05 5.44 -22.37
CA GLU A 152 0.77 5.35 -21.67
C GLU A 152 0.81 5.87 -20.25
N GLY A 153 2.01 6.06 -19.65
CA GLY A 153 2.19 6.64 -18.33
C GLY A 153 3.25 5.94 -17.46
N GLU A 154 3.09 6.04 -16.15
CA GLU A 154 3.98 5.43 -15.17
C GLU A 154 3.36 4.18 -14.56
N TRP A 155 4.12 3.10 -14.56
CA TRP A 155 3.70 1.76 -14.17
C TRP A 155 4.52 1.23 -13.01
N LEU A 156 3.88 0.51 -12.11
CA LEU A 156 4.50 -0.38 -11.15
C LEU A 156 4.46 -1.79 -11.73
N VAL A 157 5.63 -2.33 -12.09
CA VAL A 157 5.77 -3.69 -12.64
C VAL A 157 6.23 -4.62 -11.54
N LYS A 158 5.49 -5.70 -11.31
CA LYS A 158 5.81 -6.68 -10.27
C LYS A 158 6.53 -7.90 -10.84
N PHE A 159 7.55 -8.35 -10.12
CA PHE A 159 8.27 -9.57 -10.37
C PHE A 159 7.88 -10.65 -9.35
N ARG A 160 7.97 -11.90 -9.76
CA ARG A 160 7.76 -13.01 -8.82
C ARG A 160 8.88 -13.06 -7.79
N HIS A 161 8.52 -13.40 -6.55
CA HIS A 161 9.48 -13.76 -5.53
C HIS A 161 10.06 -15.18 -5.78
N VAL A 162 11.17 -15.52 -5.15
CA VAL A 162 11.80 -16.85 -5.27
C VAL A 162 10.86 -18.00 -4.87
N TYR A 163 9.88 -17.75 -4.04
CA TYR A 163 8.88 -18.73 -3.58
C TYR A 163 7.59 -18.71 -4.39
N ASP A 164 7.39 -17.72 -5.27
CA ASP A 164 6.18 -17.62 -6.07
C ASP A 164 6.22 -18.59 -7.26
N PRO A 165 5.06 -19.12 -7.71
CA PRO A 165 4.98 -19.92 -8.93
C PRO A 165 5.31 -19.10 -10.18
N ALA A 166 5.68 -19.76 -11.27
CA ALA A 166 6.05 -19.11 -12.52
C ALA A 166 4.93 -18.24 -13.11
N GLY A 167 3.66 -18.59 -12.88
CA GLY A 167 2.49 -17.86 -13.37
C GLY A 167 1.99 -16.74 -12.43
N PHE A 168 2.78 -16.29 -11.46
CA PHE A 168 2.35 -15.34 -10.46
C PHE A 168 1.79 -14.02 -11.05
N GLY A 169 2.49 -13.41 -12.01
CA GLY A 169 2.02 -12.17 -12.65
C GLY A 169 0.69 -12.34 -13.42
N LYS A 170 0.50 -13.50 -14.07
CA LYS A 170 -0.77 -13.85 -14.71
C LYS A 170 -1.90 -13.98 -13.65
N MET A 171 -1.62 -14.57 -12.50
CA MET A 171 -2.58 -14.70 -11.42
C MET A 171 -3.02 -13.32 -10.89
N GLU A 172 -2.09 -12.39 -10.64
CA GLU A 172 -2.45 -11.01 -10.25
C GLU A 172 -3.29 -10.33 -11.33
N TYR A 173 -2.94 -10.52 -12.62
CA TYR A 173 -3.73 -10.00 -13.73
C TYR A 173 -5.17 -10.53 -13.70
N ASP A 174 -5.36 -11.86 -13.54
CA ASP A 174 -6.67 -12.49 -13.50
C ASP A 174 -7.51 -12.00 -12.31
N TYR A 175 -6.89 -11.78 -11.15
CA TYR A 175 -7.54 -11.20 -9.98
C TYR A 175 -8.01 -9.76 -10.22
N ASN A 176 -7.23 -8.95 -10.92
CA ASN A 176 -7.64 -7.58 -11.29
C ASN A 176 -8.78 -7.59 -12.32
N VAL A 177 -8.76 -8.53 -13.28
CA VAL A 177 -9.89 -8.74 -14.22
C VAL A 177 -11.17 -9.11 -13.46
N ALA A 178 -11.08 -10.04 -12.51
CA ALA A 178 -12.23 -10.46 -11.71
C ALA A 178 -12.74 -9.32 -10.81
N ALA A 179 -11.86 -8.57 -10.17
CA ALA A 179 -12.24 -7.42 -9.34
C ALA A 179 -12.95 -6.34 -10.16
N ALA A 180 -12.43 -6.00 -11.35
CA ALA A 180 -13.09 -5.06 -12.26
C ALA A 180 -14.47 -5.56 -12.69
N ALA A 181 -14.60 -6.86 -13.00
CA ALA A 181 -15.89 -7.49 -13.32
C ALA A 181 -16.88 -7.49 -12.15
N CYS A 182 -16.38 -7.48 -10.90
CA CYS A 182 -17.18 -7.29 -9.68
C CYS A 182 -17.56 -5.82 -9.42
N GLY A 183 -17.29 -4.89 -10.36
CA GLY A 183 -17.57 -3.47 -10.19
C GLY A 183 -16.66 -2.77 -9.18
N ILE A 184 -15.49 -3.34 -8.89
CA ILE A 184 -14.47 -2.72 -8.04
C ILE A 184 -13.56 -1.86 -8.91
N GLU A 185 -13.36 -0.61 -8.51
CA GLU A 185 -12.40 0.26 -9.17
C GLU A 185 -10.98 -0.26 -8.93
N VAL A 186 -10.27 -0.59 -10.02
CA VAL A 186 -8.85 -0.97 -10.05
C VAL A 186 -8.08 0.00 -10.94
N PRO A 187 -6.76 0.19 -10.76
CA PRO A 187 -5.96 0.97 -11.70
C PRO A 187 -6.00 0.36 -13.10
N GLU A 188 -5.65 1.12 -14.13
CA GLU A 188 -5.32 0.51 -15.42
C GLU A 188 -4.20 -0.52 -15.21
N PHE A 189 -4.31 -1.69 -15.86
CA PHE A 189 -3.34 -2.76 -15.70
C PHE A 189 -3.11 -3.50 -17.01
N LYS A 190 -1.94 -4.10 -17.14
CA LYS A 190 -1.57 -4.92 -18.28
C LYS A 190 -0.68 -6.09 -17.87
N LEU A 191 -0.62 -7.11 -18.72
CA LEU A 191 0.29 -8.23 -18.57
C LEU A 191 1.37 -8.13 -19.67
N ILE A 192 2.59 -7.77 -19.26
CA ILE A 192 3.73 -7.61 -20.16
C ILE A 192 4.34 -9.00 -20.39
N ASP A 193 4.62 -9.34 -21.66
CA ASP A 193 5.24 -10.60 -22.09
C ASP A 193 4.54 -11.87 -21.55
N ASN A 194 3.23 -11.76 -21.28
CA ASN A 194 2.43 -12.81 -20.63
C ASN A 194 3.03 -13.29 -19.29
N LYS A 195 3.80 -12.46 -18.61
CA LYS A 195 4.62 -12.81 -17.44
C LYS A 195 4.56 -11.77 -16.33
N TYR A 196 4.66 -10.48 -16.64
CA TYR A 196 4.76 -9.42 -15.66
C TYR A 196 3.45 -8.66 -15.52
N PHE A 197 2.89 -8.67 -14.32
CA PHE A 197 1.76 -7.80 -13.99
C PHE A 197 2.26 -6.36 -13.85
N ALA A 198 1.64 -5.45 -14.57
CA ALA A 198 1.91 -4.03 -14.49
C ALA A 198 0.63 -3.27 -14.13
N SER A 199 0.69 -2.43 -13.11
CA SER A 199 -0.39 -1.58 -12.65
C SER A 199 0.01 -0.12 -12.80
N LYS A 200 -0.86 0.69 -13.41
CA LYS A 200 -0.61 2.12 -13.59
C LYS A 200 -0.63 2.84 -12.25
N ARG A 201 0.29 3.76 -12.04
CA ARG A 201 0.36 4.54 -10.81
C ARG A 201 -0.84 5.48 -10.69
N PHE A 202 -1.68 5.24 -9.71
CA PHE A 202 -2.87 6.06 -9.41
C PHE A 202 -2.55 7.29 -8.55
N ASP A 203 -1.34 7.33 -7.99
CA ASP A 203 -0.81 8.46 -7.22
C ASP A 203 -0.18 9.55 -8.10
N ILE A 204 -0.31 9.41 -9.41
CA ILE A 204 0.13 10.43 -10.40
C ILE A 204 -1.04 10.75 -11.32
N ARG A 205 -1.32 12.04 -11.47
CA ARG A 205 -2.31 12.58 -12.41
C ARG A 205 -1.74 13.79 -13.13
N ASP A 206 -1.77 13.79 -14.45
CA ASP A 206 -1.26 14.89 -15.29
C ASP A 206 0.18 15.29 -14.97
N GLY A 207 1.01 14.31 -14.55
CA GLY A 207 2.39 14.53 -14.14
C GLY A 207 2.58 15.02 -12.70
N GLU A 208 1.50 15.34 -12.00
CA GLU A 208 1.52 15.76 -10.60
C GLU A 208 1.28 14.58 -9.65
N ARG A 209 1.98 14.58 -8.52
CA ARG A 209 1.85 13.55 -7.50
C ARG A 209 0.73 13.89 -6.53
N LEU A 210 -0.15 12.92 -6.29
CA LEU A 210 -1.27 13.06 -5.37
C LEU A 210 -0.88 12.60 -3.96
N HIS A 211 -1.44 13.26 -2.95
CA HIS A 211 -1.25 12.81 -1.57
C HIS A 211 -2.02 11.52 -1.32
N VAL A 212 -1.30 10.49 -0.90
CA VAL A 212 -1.84 9.15 -0.60
C VAL A 212 -1.51 8.79 0.84
N ALA A 213 -2.48 8.19 1.52
CA ALA A 213 -2.32 7.67 2.87
C ALA A 213 -2.96 6.28 2.98
N THR A 214 -2.27 5.32 3.60
CA THR A 214 -2.86 4.00 3.86
C THR A 214 -3.81 4.04 5.06
N ALA A 215 -4.74 3.10 5.11
CA ALA A 215 -5.60 2.92 6.28
C ALA A 215 -4.78 2.62 7.54
N GLY A 216 -3.67 1.88 7.40
CA GLY A 216 -2.73 1.62 8.48
C GLY A 216 -2.15 2.91 9.06
N ALA A 217 -1.66 3.80 8.21
CA ALA A 217 -1.14 5.10 8.61
C ALA A 217 -2.20 5.97 9.29
N LEU A 218 -3.39 6.07 8.69
CA LEU A 218 -4.48 6.91 9.18
C LEU A 218 -5.05 6.43 10.53
N LEU A 219 -5.12 5.10 10.73
CA LEU A 219 -5.61 4.50 11.98
C LEU A 219 -4.50 4.32 13.02
N GLY A 220 -3.25 4.55 12.66
CA GLY A 220 -2.09 4.35 13.52
C GLY A 220 -1.81 2.86 13.78
N LEU A 221 -2.00 2.01 12.77
CA LEU A 221 -1.79 0.55 12.82
C LEU A 221 -0.58 0.17 11.97
N SER A 222 0.45 -0.36 12.59
CA SER A 222 1.63 -0.89 11.90
C SER A 222 1.39 -2.31 11.39
N LEU A 223 2.22 -2.77 10.46
CA LEU A 223 2.19 -4.17 9.98
C LEU A 223 2.49 -5.20 11.08
N ASN A 224 3.10 -4.78 12.18
CA ASN A 224 3.39 -5.65 13.32
C ASN A 224 2.17 -5.83 14.24
N GLU A 225 1.15 -4.98 14.09
CA GLU A 225 -0.06 -4.93 14.90
C GLU A 225 -1.28 -5.21 14.00
N LEU A 226 -1.42 -6.45 13.53
CA LEU A 226 -2.55 -6.88 12.68
C LEU A 226 -3.85 -6.94 13.51
N THR A 227 -4.37 -5.79 13.86
CA THR A 227 -5.58 -5.64 14.69
C THR A 227 -6.70 -4.90 13.98
N MET A 228 -6.56 -4.64 12.65
CA MET A 228 -7.62 -3.99 11.90
C MET A 228 -8.81 -4.93 11.73
N ASP A 229 -10.00 -4.33 11.83
CA ASP A 229 -11.25 -4.94 11.41
C ASP A 229 -11.83 -4.14 10.23
N TYR A 230 -12.45 -4.80 9.29
CA TYR A 230 -13.11 -4.13 8.16
C TYR A 230 -14.16 -3.12 8.60
N ARG A 231 -14.79 -3.32 9.75
CA ARG A 231 -15.67 -2.33 10.36
C ARG A 231 -14.95 -0.99 10.55
N ASN A 232 -13.72 -1.01 11.08
CA ASN A 232 -12.92 0.21 11.24
C ASN A 232 -12.61 0.87 9.89
N LEU A 233 -12.27 0.07 8.87
CA LEU A 233 -11.98 0.56 7.53
C LEU A 233 -13.21 1.18 6.86
N LEU A 234 -14.37 0.54 6.98
CA LEU A 234 -15.64 1.04 6.44
C LEU A 234 -16.07 2.36 7.11
N HIS A 235 -15.95 2.46 8.43
CA HIS A 235 -16.18 3.70 9.16
C HIS A 235 -15.17 4.80 8.79
N LEU A 236 -13.88 4.47 8.66
CA LEU A 236 -12.85 5.40 8.20
C LEU A 236 -13.20 5.93 6.80
N THR A 237 -13.65 5.05 5.89
CA THR A 237 -14.07 5.44 4.55
C THR A 237 -15.21 6.44 4.61
N GLY A 238 -16.26 6.15 5.39
CA GLY A 238 -17.38 7.07 5.57
C GLY A 238 -16.98 8.40 6.18
N PHE A 239 -16.09 8.39 7.16
CA PHE A 239 -15.56 9.60 7.81
C PHE A 239 -14.77 10.49 6.86
N LEU A 240 -13.86 9.91 6.07
CA LEU A 240 -12.98 10.65 5.17
C LEU A 240 -13.70 11.16 3.92
N THR A 241 -14.48 10.29 3.29
CA THR A 241 -15.06 10.58 1.97
C THR A 241 -16.40 11.26 2.05
N GLN A 242 -17.17 11.03 3.13
CA GLN A 242 -18.55 11.48 3.31
C GLN A 242 -19.46 11.09 2.12
N ASP A 243 -19.10 9.99 1.43
CA ASP A 243 -19.76 9.51 0.22
C ASP A 243 -20.17 8.03 0.38
N PRO A 244 -21.48 7.73 0.44
CA PRO A 244 -21.98 6.36 0.57
C PRO A 244 -21.60 5.46 -0.61
N VAL A 245 -21.35 6.02 -1.80
CA VAL A 245 -20.91 5.23 -2.97
C VAL A 245 -19.52 4.66 -2.72
N GLN A 246 -18.62 5.45 -2.14
CA GLN A 246 -17.28 4.98 -1.81
C GLN A 246 -17.29 3.98 -0.64
N VAL A 247 -18.22 4.13 0.29
CA VAL A 247 -18.42 3.15 1.37
C VAL A 247 -18.91 1.81 0.79
N GLU A 248 -19.86 1.82 -0.16
CA GLU A 248 -20.27 0.58 -0.87
C GLU A 248 -19.11 -0.02 -1.68
N GLN A 249 -18.29 0.80 -2.34
CA GLN A 249 -17.09 0.33 -3.02
C GLN A 249 -16.11 -0.36 -2.06
N GLN A 250 -15.89 0.21 -0.88
CA GLN A 250 -15.02 -0.41 0.13
C GLN A 250 -15.63 -1.72 0.67
N PHE A 251 -16.96 -1.78 0.83
CA PHE A 251 -17.68 -3.00 1.18
C PHE A 251 -17.51 -4.09 0.10
N ARG A 252 -17.63 -3.73 -1.20
CA ARG A 252 -17.36 -4.66 -2.32
C ARG A 252 -15.95 -5.23 -2.26
N ARG A 253 -14.94 -4.42 -1.94
CA ARG A 253 -13.54 -4.88 -1.78
C ARG A 253 -13.39 -5.88 -0.64
N MET A 254 -14.03 -5.63 0.50
CA MET A 254 -14.07 -6.58 1.62
C MET A 254 -14.67 -7.92 1.18
N VAL A 255 -15.84 -7.89 0.54
CA VAL A 255 -16.53 -9.09 0.05
C VAL A 255 -15.66 -9.86 -0.96
N PHE A 256 -15.01 -9.13 -1.89
CA PHE A 256 -14.10 -9.72 -2.87
C PHE A 256 -12.90 -10.40 -2.20
N ASN A 257 -12.21 -9.72 -1.28
CA ASN A 257 -11.06 -10.31 -0.59
C ASN A 257 -11.43 -11.60 0.13
N VAL A 258 -12.60 -11.63 0.77
CA VAL A 258 -13.08 -12.82 1.49
C VAL A 258 -13.42 -13.96 0.51
N ILE A 259 -14.18 -13.69 -0.55
CA ILE A 259 -14.65 -14.72 -1.50
C ILE A 259 -13.51 -15.20 -2.40
N ALA A 260 -12.63 -14.31 -2.83
CA ALA A 260 -11.49 -14.62 -3.68
C ALA A 260 -10.27 -15.16 -2.91
N GLU A 261 -10.39 -15.39 -1.60
CA GLU A 261 -9.31 -15.88 -0.72
C GLU A 261 -8.03 -15.00 -0.77
N ASN A 262 -8.20 -13.67 -0.89
CA ASN A 262 -7.10 -12.72 -0.75
C ASN A 262 -6.92 -12.36 0.73
N LYS A 263 -6.26 -13.23 1.50
CA LYS A 263 -6.06 -13.05 2.95
C LYS A 263 -4.89 -12.16 3.32
N ASP A 264 -4.16 -11.62 2.33
CA ASP A 264 -3.11 -10.62 2.55
C ASP A 264 -3.69 -9.19 2.58
N ASP A 265 -4.90 -9.07 3.11
CA ASP A 265 -5.70 -7.85 3.20
C ASP A 265 -5.32 -6.98 4.41
N HIS A 266 -4.03 -6.73 4.58
CA HIS A 266 -3.50 -5.95 5.69
C HIS A 266 -3.74 -4.42 5.52
N PRO A 267 -3.65 -3.61 6.60
CA PRO A 267 -4.01 -2.18 6.59
C PRO A 267 -3.30 -1.32 5.55
N LYS A 268 -2.12 -1.71 5.08
CA LYS A 268 -1.38 -0.99 4.04
C LYS A 268 -1.89 -1.29 2.61
N ASN A 269 -2.76 -2.28 2.42
CA ASN A 269 -3.37 -2.59 1.12
C ASN A 269 -4.66 -1.80 0.85
N PHE A 270 -5.00 -0.86 1.74
CA PHE A 270 -6.13 0.07 1.57
C PHE A 270 -5.61 1.49 1.68
N SER A 271 -5.79 2.28 0.63
CA SER A 271 -5.32 3.67 0.62
C SER A 271 -6.43 4.64 0.27
N PHE A 272 -6.19 5.88 0.67
CA PHE A 272 -7.00 7.03 0.35
C PHE A 272 -6.15 8.08 -0.36
N ILE A 273 -6.76 8.78 -1.31
CA ILE A 273 -6.14 9.87 -2.06
C ILE A 273 -6.77 11.17 -1.59
N CYS A 274 -5.95 12.17 -1.31
CA CYS A 274 -6.40 13.50 -0.96
C CYS A 274 -6.00 14.50 -2.04
N GLU A 275 -6.98 15.22 -2.55
CA GLU A 275 -6.81 16.31 -3.49
C GLU A 275 -7.42 17.58 -2.90
N ALA A 276 -6.59 18.57 -2.63
CA ALA A 276 -7.01 19.85 -2.02
C ALA A 276 -7.90 19.65 -0.76
N GLY A 277 -7.62 18.67 0.06
CA GLY A 277 -8.39 18.37 1.29
C GLY A 277 -9.61 17.47 1.09
N ALA A 278 -10.00 17.14 -0.14
CA ALA A 278 -11.05 16.18 -0.44
C ALA A 278 -10.48 14.76 -0.52
N TRP A 279 -10.98 13.86 0.30
CA TRP A 279 -10.54 12.47 0.38
C TRP A 279 -11.44 11.54 -0.43
N ARG A 280 -10.82 10.58 -1.11
CA ARG A 280 -11.50 9.47 -1.77
C ARG A 280 -10.71 8.19 -1.57
N ILE A 281 -11.33 7.03 -1.73
CA ILE A 281 -10.59 5.77 -1.76
C ILE A 281 -9.70 5.71 -3.00
N SER A 282 -8.52 5.11 -2.89
CA SER A 282 -7.71 4.78 -4.07
C SER A 282 -8.38 3.68 -4.89
N PRO A 283 -8.04 3.45 -6.15
CA PRO A 283 -8.31 2.18 -6.80
C PRO A 283 -7.76 1.02 -5.94
N ALA A 284 -8.38 -0.18 -6.02
CA ALA A 284 -7.91 -1.35 -5.29
C ALA A 284 -6.63 -1.90 -5.93
N TYR A 285 -5.68 -2.33 -5.10
CA TYR A 285 -4.39 -2.86 -5.52
C TYR A 285 -3.99 -4.06 -4.65
N ASP A 286 -2.92 -4.77 -5.02
CA ASP A 286 -2.43 -5.97 -4.35
C ASP A 286 -3.51 -7.06 -4.23
N LEU A 287 -4.31 -7.22 -5.30
CA LEU A 287 -5.33 -8.25 -5.39
C LEU A 287 -4.70 -9.53 -5.95
N THR A 288 -4.63 -10.57 -5.14
CA THR A 288 -4.01 -11.84 -5.49
C THR A 288 -4.55 -12.98 -4.66
N LEU A 289 -4.34 -14.22 -5.08
CA LEU A 289 -4.61 -15.38 -4.25
C LEU A 289 -3.62 -15.44 -3.09
N CYS A 290 -4.13 -15.41 -1.87
CA CYS A 290 -3.33 -15.62 -0.66
C CYS A 290 -4.12 -16.44 0.37
N ARG A 291 -4.05 -17.78 0.26
CA ARG A 291 -4.78 -18.67 1.17
C ARG A 291 -4.16 -18.79 2.54
N GLU A 292 -2.85 -18.64 2.63
CA GLU A 292 -2.12 -18.80 3.88
C GLU A 292 -2.37 -17.66 4.85
N GLY A 293 -2.51 -16.43 4.32
CA GLY A 293 -2.81 -15.23 5.10
C GLY A 293 -1.97 -15.12 6.37
N TYR A 294 -2.57 -14.59 7.43
CA TYR A 294 -1.95 -14.54 8.74
C TYR A 294 -2.41 -15.74 9.59
N ARG A 295 -1.58 -16.79 9.66
CA ARG A 295 -1.89 -18.05 10.36
C ARG A 295 -3.16 -18.75 9.86
N GLY A 296 -3.44 -18.64 8.58
CA GLY A 296 -4.63 -19.20 7.96
C GLY A 296 -5.86 -18.27 7.96
N GLU A 297 -5.77 -17.10 8.60
CA GLU A 297 -6.83 -16.11 8.71
C GLU A 297 -6.57 -14.89 7.79
N HIS A 298 -7.58 -14.08 7.58
CA HIS A 298 -7.44 -12.76 6.97
C HIS A 298 -6.59 -11.85 7.88
N ALA A 299 -5.74 -11.02 7.28
CA ALA A 299 -4.99 -10.02 8.03
C ALA A 299 -5.91 -8.94 8.62
N THR A 300 -7.07 -8.71 8.00
CA THR A 300 -8.14 -7.84 8.50
C THR A 300 -9.37 -8.68 8.79
N SER A 301 -9.81 -8.70 10.06
CA SER A 301 -11.02 -9.42 10.48
C SER A 301 -12.30 -8.76 9.96
N VAL A 302 -13.39 -9.52 9.90
CA VAL A 302 -14.74 -9.00 9.67
C VAL A 302 -15.57 -9.25 10.92
N MET A 303 -16.03 -8.20 11.57
CA MET A 303 -16.78 -8.27 12.84
C MET A 303 -16.06 -9.11 13.92
N GLY A 304 -14.72 -9.00 13.97
CA GLY A 304 -13.85 -9.73 14.89
C GLY A 304 -13.52 -11.16 14.45
N ASN A 305 -14.00 -11.61 13.30
CA ASN A 305 -13.77 -12.97 12.79
C ASN A 305 -12.70 -12.96 11.69
N GLY A 306 -11.57 -13.67 11.89
CA GLY A 306 -10.49 -13.82 10.90
C GLY A 306 -10.81 -14.84 9.78
N LEU A 307 -11.86 -15.65 9.95
CA LEU A 307 -12.41 -16.55 8.94
C LEU A 307 -13.89 -16.23 8.70
N PRO A 308 -14.17 -15.07 8.09
CA PRO A 308 -15.52 -14.52 8.04
C PRO A 308 -16.48 -15.38 7.24
N THR A 309 -17.72 -15.41 7.72
CA THR A 309 -18.86 -16.06 7.08
C THR A 309 -19.71 -15.05 6.30
N LYS A 310 -20.69 -15.55 5.51
CA LYS A 310 -21.68 -14.68 4.85
C LYS A 310 -22.46 -13.82 5.86
N ALA A 311 -22.69 -14.31 7.07
CA ALA A 311 -23.36 -13.54 8.11
C ALA A 311 -22.52 -12.36 8.58
N ASP A 312 -21.22 -12.58 8.83
CA ASP A 312 -20.29 -11.51 9.23
C ASP A 312 -20.20 -10.39 8.17
N LEU A 313 -20.20 -10.77 6.88
CA LEU A 313 -20.22 -9.80 5.77
C LEU A 313 -21.50 -8.95 5.78
N ILE A 314 -22.65 -9.57 5.99
CA ILE A 314 -23.94 -8.86 6.07
C ILE A 314 -23.97 -7.94 7.28
N ASP A 315 -23.50 -8.40 8.43
CA ASP A 315 -23.46 -7.62 9.67
C ASP A 315 -22.55 -6.38 9.49
N ALA A 316 -21.38 -6.55 8.87
CA ALA A 316 -20.47 -5.44 8.56
C ALA A 316 -21.12 -4.39 7.63
N GLY A 317 -21.84 -4.84 6.59
CA GLY A 317 -22.54 -3.93 5.68
C GLY A 317 -23.72 -3.19 6.35
N THR A 318 -24.47 -3.88 7.19
CA THR A 318 -25.61 -3.27 7.92
C THR A 318 -25.14 -2.30 9.01
N ASP A 319 -24.00 -2.53 9.65
CA ASP A 319 -23.39 -1.63 10.63
C ASP A 319 -23.10 -0.24 10.02
N ILE A 320 -22.70 -0.19 8.75
CA ILE A 320 -22.49 1.05 8.00
C ILE A 320 -23.71 1.51 7.19
N LYS A 321 -24.89 0.96 7.49
CA LYS A 321 -26.20 1.34 6.93
C LYS A 321 -26.39 0.98 5.44
N ILE A 322 -25.68 0.02 4.89
CA ILE A 322 -26.07 -0.61 3.64
C ILE A 322 -27.28 -1.52 3.92
N PRO A 323 -28.38 -1.42 3.16
CA PRO A 323 -29.52 -2.31 3.36
C PRO A 323 -29.14 -3.79 3.24
N GLU A 324 -29.68 -4.65 4.10
CA GLU A 324 -29.36 -6.09 4.10
C GLU A 324 -29.58 -6.74 2.73
N SER A 325 -30.68 -6.37 2.04
CA SER A 325 -30.94 -6.85 0.68
C SER A 325 -29.82 -6.50 -0.29
N ARG A 326 -29.26 -5.27 -0.16
CA ARG A 326 -28.13 -4.83 -0.99
C ARG A 326 -26.84 -5.56 -0.64
N CYS A 327 -26.58 -5.82 0.65
CA CYS A 327 -25.44 -6.64 1.06
C CYS A 327 -25.50 -8.04 0.44
N ARG A 328 -26.68 -8.68 0.48
CA ARG A 328 -26.90 -10.01 -0.12
C ARG A 328 -26.67 -10.01 -1.63
N GLU A 329 -27.22 -9.02 -2.33
CA GLU A 329 -27.06 -8.85 -3.77
C GLU A 329 -25.57 -8.73 -4.15
N ILE A 330 -24.80 -7.86 -3.47
CA ILE A 330 -23.37 -7.67 -3.70
C ILE A 330 -22.59 -8.97 -3.45
N ILE A 331 -22.88 -9.68 -2.37
CA ILE A 331 -22.22 -10.94 -2.05
C ILE A 331 -22.47 -11.99 -3.12
N GLU A 332 -23.70 -12.12 -3.61
CA GLU A 332 -24.08 -13.10 -4.64
C GLU A 332 -23.49 -12.75 -6.01
N GLU A 333 -23.49 -11.47 -6.39
CA GLU A 333 -22.86 -10.96 -7.61
C GLU A 333 -21.34 -11.28 -7.62
N ILE A 334 -20.63 -10.96 -6.53
CA ILE A 334 -19.20 -11.19 -6.42
C ILE A 334 -18.88 -12.70 -6.39
N ALA A 335 -19.67 -13.49 -5.67
CA ALA A 335 -19.47 -14.94 -5.60
C ALA A 335 -19.60 -15.60 -6.99
N ALA A 336 -20.64 -15.24 -7.76
CA ALA A 336 -20.86 -15.76 -9.10
C ALA A 336 -19.72 -15.35 -10.06
N THR A 337 -19.26 -14.09 -9.96
CA THR A 337 -18.16 -13.57 -10.80
C THR A 337 -16.85 -14.28 -10.49
N CYS A 338 -16.49 -14.41 -9.21
CA CYS A 338 -15.28 -15.11 -8.79
C CYS A 338 -15.32 -16.60 -9.17
N GLU A 339 -16.49 -17.24 -9.05
CA GLU A 339 -16.65 -18.64 -9.49
C GLU A 339 -16.42 -18.80 -10.98
N SER A 340 -16.87 -17.84 -11.79
CA SER A 340 -16.70 -17.86 -13.24
C SER A 340 -15.27 -17.60 -13.70
N LEU A 341 -14.56 -16.67 -13.04
CA LEU A 341 -13.29 -16.13 -13.54
C LEU A 341 -12.05 -16.68 -12.82
N LEU A 342 -12.16 -17.06 -11.55
CA LEU A 342 -11.01 -17.46 -10.73
C LEU A 342 -10.93 -18.97 -10.42
N LYS A 343 -12.02 -19.73 -10.59
CA LYS A 343 -12.00 -21.18 -10.44
C LYS A 343 -11.71 -21.86 -11.78
N GLN A 344 -10.44 -21.98 -12.13
CA GLN A 344 -9.94 -22.83 -13.20
C GLN A 344 -9.05 -23.93 -12.65
#